data_d184516476bb204379b2db0019de6345
#
_entry.id   d184516476bb204379b2db0019de6345
#
_cell.length_a   1.000
_cell.length_b   1.000
_cell.length_c   1.000
_cell.angle_alpha   90.00
_cell.angle_beta   90.00
_cell.angle_gamma   90.00
#
_symmetry.space_group_name_H-M   'P 1'
#
loop_
_entity.id
_entity.type
_entity.pdbx_description
1 polymer ?
#
loop_
_entity_poly.entity_id
_entity_poly.type
_entity_poly.pdbx_seq_one_letter_code
_entity_poly.pdbx_strand_id
1 'polypeptide(L)'
;MTPDPRVPVLVGVGQIEQRVEDPQEGAEPLEMMIAAVERAAEDAGSRELLRAVNSVRVIRGIWRYGDPGRVVAERIGAPGAQTVGTPWGGNMVQTTVNQTARAIQSGELEVAVITGAEVGRSAARARRNGAKLSFSDAPGTPDLAIAPEEPMN
;
A
#
# COMPACT_ATOMS: atom_id res chain seq x y z
N MET A 1 -6.95 -33.04 -10.39
CA MET A 1 -7.83 -32.13 -9.62
C MET A 1 -7.49 -30.71 -10.08
N THR A 2 -8.44 -30.00 -10.70
CA THR A 2 -8.21 -28.62 -11.12
C THR A 2 -8.21 -27.75 -9.86
N PRO A 3 -7.20 -26.88 -9.63
CA PRO A 3 -7.21 -25.96 -8.50
C PRO A 3 -8.46 -25.07 -8.53
N ASP A 4 -9.01 -24.76 -7.37
CA ASP A 4 -10.10 -23.78 -7.27
C ASP A 4 -9.56 -22.42 -7.75
N PRO A 5 -10.14 -21.82 -8.80
CA PRO A 5 -9.66 -20.55 -9.35
C PRO A 5 -9.78 -19.36 -8.37
N ARG A 6 -10.47 -19.54 -7.26
CA ARG A 6 -10.62 -18.52 -6.20
C ARG A 6 -9.67 -18.69 -5.04
N VAL A 7 -8.71 -19.60 -5.11
CA VAL A 7 -7.63 -19.68 -4.10
C VAL A 7 -6.74 -18.45 -4.26
N PRO A 8 -6.65 -17.58 -3.23
CA PRO A 8 -5.79 -16.40 -3.30
C PRO A 8 -4.32 -16.84 -3.37
N VAL A 9 -3.57 -16.20 -4.26
CA VAL A 9 -2.13 -16.43 -4.42
C VAL A 9 -1.37 -15.12 -4.36
N LEU A 10 -0.21 -15.13 -3.74
CA LEU A 10 0.72 -14.01 -3.80
C LEU A 10 1.52 -14.12 -5.10
N VAL A 11 1.39 -13.14 -5.98
CA VAL A 11 1.99 -13.18 -7.32
C VAL A 11 3.24 -12.33 -7.47
N GLY A 12 3.46 -11.37 -6.58
CA GLY A 12 4.65 -10.52 -6.60
C GLY A 12 4.85 -9.75 -5.31
N VAL A 13 6.10 -9.50 -4.98
CA VAL A 13 6.52 -8.72 -3.80
C VAL A 13 7.53 -7.66 -4.21
N GLY A 14 7.46 -6.49 -3.56
CA GLY A 14 8.39 -5.39 -3.79
C GLY A 14 8.73 -4.69 -2.50
N GLN A 15 10.00 -4.42 -2.30
CA GLN A 15 10.50 -3.66 -1.16
C GLN A 15 11.45 -2.56 -1.64
N ILE A 16 11.29 -1.37 -1.07
CA ILE A 16 12.14 -0.21 -1.31
C ILE A 16 12.77 0.20 0.01
N GLU A 17 14.08 0.33 0.01
CA GLU A 17 14.84 0.95 1.09
C GLU A 17 15.59 2.15 0.53
N GLN A 18 15.58 3.26 1.26
CA GLN A 18 16.40 4.42 0.90
C GLN A 18 17.34 4.79 2.04
N ARG A 19 18.56 5.17 1.66
CA ARG A 19 19.57 5.73 2.55
C ARG A 19 20.12 6.99 1.90
N VAL A 20 19.70 8.14 2.39
CA VAL A 20 20.11 9.45 1.87
C VAL A 20 20.92 10.20 2.94
N GLU A 21 21.90 10.98 2.52
CA GLU A 21 22.67 11.81 3.44
C GLU A 21 21.84 12.99 3.91
N ASP A 22 21.20 13.72 3.00
CA ASP A 22 20.23 14.74 3.33
C ASP A 22 18.81 14.13 3.36
N PRO A 23 18.13 14.18 4.52
CA PRO A 23 16.76 13.68 4.62
C PRO A 23 15.77 14.36 3.67
N GLN A 24 16.05 15.58 3.21
CA GLN A 24 15.18 16.33 2.29
C GLN A 24 15.27 15.83 0.84
N GLU A 25 16.34 15.12 0.48
CA GLU A 25 16.53 14.53 -0.85
C GLU A 25 15.88 13.14 -0.98
N GLY A 26 15.38 12.59 0.12
CA GLY A 26 14.73 11.28 0.13
C GLY A 26 13.33 11.31 -0.48
N ALA A 27 12.96 10.20 -1.12
CA ALA A 27 11.59 9.99 -1.57
C ALA A 27 10.62 10.01 -0.38
N GLU A 28 9.46 10.60 -0.59
CA GLU A 28 8.38 10.58 0.38
C GLU A 28 7.68 9.20 0.45
N PRO A 29 6.90 8.92 1.51
CA PRO A 29 6.22 7.63 1.65
C PRO A 29 5.37 7.24 0.44
N LEU A 30 4.67 8.18 -0.18
CA LEU A 30 3.81 7.94 -1.33
C LEU A 30 4.60 7.45 -2.55
N GLU A 31 5.72 8.08 -2.86
CA GLU A 31 6.61 7.66 -3.96
C GLU A 31 7.23 6.28 -3.67
N MET A 32 7.58 6.00 -2.41
CA MET A 32 8.07 4.69 -2.02
C MET A 32 7.01 3.60 -2.16
N MET A 33 5.73 3.89 -1.83
CA MET A 33 4.61 2.96 -2.05
C MET A 33 4.47 2.62 -3.53
N ILE A 34 4.48 3.63 -4.40
CA ILE A 34 4.36 3.46 -5.85
C ILE A 34 5.52 2.61 -6.38
N ALA A 35 6.75 2.96 -6.02
CA ALA A 35 7.94 2.24 -6.45
C ALA A 35 7.94 0.77 -5.97
N ALA A 36 7.45 0.50 -4.75
CA ALA A 36 7.32 -0.86 -4.23
C ALA A 36 6.28 -1.67 -5.02
N VAL A 37 5.16 -1.06 -5.39
CA VAL A 37 4.12 -1.70 -6.22
C VAL A 37 4.64 -2.01 -7.63
N GLU A 38 5.37 -1.08 -8.25
CA GLU A 38 6.01 -1.30 -9.55
C GLU A 38 7.02 -2.45 -9.49
N ARG A 39 7.82 -2.51 -8.44
CA ARG A 39 8.77 -3.62 -8.22
C ARG A 39 8.05 -4.96 -7.98
N ALA A 40 6.91 -4.97 -7.29
CA ALA A 40 6.11 -6.16 -7.12
C ALA A 40 5.55 -6.67 -8.46
N ALA A 41 5.19 -5.77 -9.38
CA ALA A 41 4.77 -6.17 -10.73
C ALA A 41 5.92 -6.72 -11.57
N GLU A 42 7.13 -6.20 -11.40
CA GLU A 42 8.35 -6.74 -12.02
C GLU A 42 8.63 -8.16 -11.50
N ASP A 43 8.53 -8.37 -10.19
CA ASP A 43 8.68 -9.69 -9.55
C ASP A 43 7.62 -10.68 -10.04
N ALA A 44 6.38 -10.23 -10.23
CA ALA A 44 5.31 -11.01 -10.84
C ALA A 44 5.53 -11.35 -12.33
N GLY A 45 6.51 -10.73 -12.98
CA GLY A 45 6.83 -10.93 -14.39
C GLY A 45 5.90 -10.22 -15.38
N SER A 46 4.98 -9.38 -14.91
CA SER A 46 4.07 -8.61 -15.77
C SER A 46 3.62 -7.30 -15.15
N ARG A 47 4.02 -6.19 -15.75
CA ARG A 47 3.51 -4.86 -15.40
C ARG A 47 2.05 -4.64 -15.84
N GLU A 48 1.54 -5.46 -16.76
CA GLU A 48 0.14 -5.37 -17.18
C GLU A 48 -0.83 -5.77 -16.07
N LEU A 49 -0.39 -6.59 -15.10
CA LEU A 49 -1.17 -6.91 -13.90
C LEU A 49 -1.61 -5.66 -13.14
N LEU A 50 -0.84 -4.57 -13.19
CA LEU A 50 -1.19 -3.32 -12.52
C LEU A 50 -2.50 -2.72 -13.04
N ARG A 51 -2.80 -2.89 -14.32
CA ARG A 51 -4.04 -2.40 -14.94
C ARG A 51 -5.26 -3.24 -14.56
N ALA A 52 -5.04 -4.48 -14.13
CA ALA A 52 -6.09 -5.38 -13.67
C ALA A 52 -6.40 -5.22 -12.17
N VAL A 53 -5.65 -4.37 -11.46
CA VAL A 53 -5.87 -4.11 -10.03
C VAL A 53 -7.24 -3.49 -9.83
N ASN A 54 -8.07 -4.16 -9.03
CA ASN A 54 -9.40 -3.66 -8.67
C ASN A 54 -9.52 -3.25 -7.19
N SER A 55 -8.46 -3.42 -6.39
CA SER A 55 -8.37 -2.84 -5.04
C SER A 55 -6.93 -2.45 -4.69
N VAL A 56 -6.75 -1.20 -4.21
CA VAL A 56 -5.49 -0.71 -3.63
C VAL A 56 -5.69 -0.48 -2.14
N ARG A 57 -4.96 -1.23 -1.32
CA ARG A 57 -5.07 -1.26 0.13
C ARG A 57 -3.80 -0.69 0.76
N VAL A 58 -3.95 0.39 1.51
CA VAL A 58 -2.80 1.08 2.10
C VAL A 58 -2.76 0.90 3.61
N ILE A 59 -1.65 0.34 4.08
CA ILE A 59 -1.36 0.25 5.51
C ILE A 59 -0.95 1.63 6.01
N ARG A 60 -1.67 2.11 7.03
CA ARG A 60 -1.45 3.46 7.57
C ARG A 60 -0.10 3.60 8.24
N GLY A 61 0.62 4.65 7.81
CA GLY A 61 1.85 5.11 8.41
C GLY A 61 1.73 6.44 9.18
N ILE A 62 2.88 6.99 9.65
CA ILE A 62 2.97 8.27 10.43
C ILE A 62 2.94 9.49 9.49
N TRP A 63 2.18 9.47 8.47
CA TRP A 63 1.98 10.56 7.52
C TRP A 63 0.52 11.06 7.54
N ARG A 64 0.25 12.16 6.85
CA ARG A 64 -1.06 12.83 6.88
C ARG A 64 -1.78 12.80 5.52
N TYR A 65 -1.49 11.83 4.66
CA TYR A 65 -2.27 11.66 3.44
C TYR A 65 -3.73 11.35 3.77
N GLY A 66 -4.65 11.87 2.97
CA GLY A 66 -6.07 11.53 3.04
C GLY A 66 -6.36 10.18 2.41
N ASP A 67 -6.19 10.09 1.07
CA ASP A 67 -6.33 8.84 0.31
C ASP A 67 -5.09 8.58 -0.56
N PRO A 68 -3.99 8.07 0.00
CA PRO A 68 -2.81 7.73 -0.77
C PRO A 68 -3.08 6.57 -1.74
N GLY A 69 -4.05 5.70 -1.45
CA GLY A 69 -4.46 4.61 -2.32
C GLY A 69 -4.97 5.09 -3.67
N ARG A 70 -5.66 6.22 -3.72
CA ARG A 70 -6.15 6.83 -4.96
C ARG A 70 -4.98 7.27 -5.84
N VAL A 71 -4.00 7.94 -5.27
CA VAL A 71 -2.82 8.36 -6.03
C VAL A 71 -2.02 7.15 -6.53
N VAL A 72 -1.85 6.12 -5.71
CA VAL A 72 -1.22 4.86 -6.14
C VAL A 72 -2.00 4.25 -7.29
N ALA A 73 -3.33 4.11 -7.18
CA ALA A 73 -4.18 3.54 -8.23
C ALA A 73 -4.05 4.29 -9.56
N GLU A 74 -4.07 5.61 -9.54
CA GLU A 74 -3.89 6.44 -10.74
C GLU A 74 -2.50 6.23 -11.36
N ARG A 75 -1.45 6.23 -10.55
CA ARG A 75 -0.07 6.10 -11.01
C ARG A 75 0.24 4.73 -11.60
N ILE A 76 -0.38 3.67 -11.12
CA ILE A 76 -0.18 2.31 -11.65
C ILE A 76 -1.09 1.99 -12.87
N GLY A 77 -1.98 2.91 -13.26
CA GLY A 77 -2.87 2.74 -14.39
C GLY A 77 -4.17 1.99 -14.07
N ALA A 78 -4.60 1.99 -12.81
CA ALA A 78 -5.85 1.40 -12.31
C ALA A 78 -6.74 2.45 -11.60
N PRO A 79 -7.12 3.57 -12.25
CA PRO A 79 -7.82 4.68 -11.59
C PRO A 79 -9.21 4.29 -11.05
N GLY A 80 -9.80 3.21 -11.55
CA GLY A 80 -11.09 2.67 -11.10
C GLY A 80 -10.97 1.70 -9.91
N ALA A 81 -9.75 1.42 -9.43
CA ALA A 81 -9.58 0.53 -8.29
C ALA A 81 -10.19 1.13 -7.02
N GLN A 82 -10.87 0.28 -6.24
CA GLN A 82 -11.36 0.63 -4.91
C GLN A 82 -10.18 0.90 -3.97
N THR A 83 -10.22 2.00 -3.26
CA THR A 83 -9.20 2.34 -2.26
C THR A 83 -9.62 1.91 -0.86
N VAL A 84 -8.68 1.37 -0.11
CA VAL A 84 -8.91 0.88 1.24
C VAL A 84 -7.81 1.37 2.17
N GLY A 85 -8.20 2.03 3.26
CA GLY A 85 -7.29 2.48 4.30
C GLY A 85 -7.38 1.63 5.57
N THR A 86 -6.31 1.59 6.34
CA THR A 86 -6.29 0.93 7.65
C THR A 86 -6.23 1.94 8.79
N PRO A 87 -6.72 1.61 9.99
CA PRO A 87 -6.35 2.34 11.19
C PRO A 87 -4.88 2.08 11.54
N TRP A 88 -4.40 2.76 12.59
CA TRP A 88 -3.12 2.44 13.20
C TRP A 88 -3.15 1.08 13.89
N GLY A 89 -2.07 0.32 13.73
CA GLY A 89 -1.89 -0.93 14.44
C GLY A 89 -0.87 -1.86 13.78
N GLY A 90 0.02 -2.46 14.56
CA GLY A 90 1.04 -3.38 14.07
C GLY A 90 0.45 -4.67 13.47
N ASN A 91 -0.77 -5.03 13.82
CA ASN A 91 -1.52 -6.17 13.27
C ASN A 91 -2.21 -5.87 11.94
N MET A 92 -2.27 -4.61 11.51
CA MET A 92 -3.04 -4.22 10.32
C MET A 92 -2.54 -4.85 9.02
N VAL A 93 -1.25 -5.16 8.91
CA VAL A 93 -0.72 -5.89 7.75
C VAL A 93 -1.40 -7.25 7.63
N GLN A 94 -1.37 -8.05 8.69
CA GLN A 94 -1.97 -9.40 8.67
C GLN A 94 -3.49 -9.34 8.48
N THR A 95 -4.17 -8.43 9.19
CA THR A 95 -5.61 -8.21 9.02
C THR A 95 -5.97 -7.87 7.57
N THR A 96 -5.19 -6.99 6.93
CA THR A 96 -5.40 -6.61 5.53
C THR A 96 -5.19 -7.80 4.59
N VAL A 97 -4.15 -8.59 4.80
CA VAL A 97 -3.89 -9.81 4.02
C VAL A 97 -5.06 -10.79 4.16
N ASN A 98 -5.51 -11.07 5.38
CA ASN A 98 -6.62 -11.98 5.65
C ASN A 98 -7.92 -11.53 4.97
N GLN A 99 -8.27 -10.25 5.11
CA GLN A 99 -9.49 -9.71 4.50
C GLN A 99 -9.40 -9.69 2.96
N THR A 100 -8.23 -9.40 2.41
CA THR A 100 -7.99 -9.46 0.96
C THR A 100 -8.16 -10.90 0.44
N ALA A 101 -7.57 -11.87 1.14
CA ALA A 101 -7.70 -13.28 0.79
C ALA A 101 -9.17 -13.74 0.80
N ARG A 102 -9.94 -13.36 1.83
CA ARG A 102 -11.39 -13.67 1.92
C ARG A 102 -12.17 -13.02 0.77
N ALA A 103 -11.87 -11.76 0.42
CA ALA A 103 -12.54 -11.07 -0.67
C ALA A 103 -12.25 -11.70 -2.05
N ILE A 104 -11.03 -12.23 -2.26
CA ILE A 104 -10.71 -13.01 -3.46
C ILE A 104 -11.45 -14.35 -3.45
N GLN A 105 -11.48 -15.07 -2.34
CA GLN A 105 -12.20 -16.34 -2.22
C GLN A 105 -13.71 -16.19 -2.45
N SER A 106 -14.30 -15.08 -1.98
CA SER A 106 -15.72 -14.80 -2.21
C SER A 106 -16.03 -14.33 -3.64
N GLY A 107 -15.01 -13.99 -4.43
CA GLY A 107 -15.17 -13.45 -5.78
C GLY A 107 -15.48 -11.95 -5.83
N GLU A 108 -15.34 -11.24 -4.72
CA GLU A 108 -15.49 -9.77 -4.66
C GLU A 108 -14.28 -9.05 -5.29
N LEU A 109 -13.10 -9.67 -5.24
CA LEU A 109 -11.86 -9.15 -5.80
C LEU A 109 -11.19 -10.20 -6.68
N GLU A 110 -10.48 -9.74 -7.70
CA GLU A 110 -9.63 -10.57 -8.55
C GLU A 110 -8.15 -10.26 -8.32
N VAL A 111 -7.78 -8.99 -8.38
CA VAL A 111 -6.40 -8.52 -8.21
C VAL A 111 -6.36 -7.38 -7.20
N ALA A 112 -5.60 -7.55 -6.14
CA ALA A 112 -5.41 -6.51 -5.13
C ALA A 112 -3.94 -6.18 -4.93
N VAL A 113 -3.66 -4.92 -4.64
CA VAL A 113 -2.38 -4.41 -4.16
C VAL A 113 -2.51 -4.09 -2.67
N ILE A 114 -1.55 -4.55 -1.88
CA ILE A 114 -1.36 -4.12 -0.49
C ILE A 114 -0.01 -3.40 -0.44
N THR A 115 0.01 -2.17 0.00
CA THR A 115 1.23 -1.36 0.10
C THR A 115 1.23 -0.51 1.36
N GLY A 116 2.40 0.03 1.68
CA GLY A 116 2.59 0.95 2.78
C GLY A 116 4.04 1.37 2.84
N ALA A 117 4.34 2.55 3.34
CA ALA A 117 5.70 3.03 3.50
C ALA A 117 5.84 3.97 4.69
N GLU A 118 7.06 4.04 5.20
CA GLU A 118 7.47 4.92 6.28
C GLU A 118 8.83 5.56 6.02
N VAL A 119 8.95 6.80 6.43
CA VAL A 119 10.22 7.56 6.42
C VAL A 119 10.56 8.10 7.81
N GLY A 120 10.13 7.40 8.86
CA GLY A 120 10.28 7.86 10.26
C GLY A 120 11.71 8.18 10.64
N ARG A 121 12.69 7.42 10.14
CA ARG A 121 14.12 7.68 10.37
C ARG A 121 14.59 8.99 9.72
N SER A 122 14.19 9.23 8.46
CA SER A 122 14.48 10.48 7.74
C SER A 122 13.81 11.67 8.41
N ALA A 123 12.55 11.51 8.83
CA ALA A 123 11.80 12.56 9.54
C ALA A 123 12.45 12.91 10.90
N ALA A 124 12.88 11.91 11.67
CA ALA A 124 13.59 12.13 12.94
C ALA A 124 14.94 12.83 12.73
N ARG A 125 15.67 12.48 11.67
CA ARG A 125 16.95 13.09 11.31
C ARG A 125 16.77 14.53 10.83
N ALA A 126 15.77 14.80 9.96
CA ALA A 126 15.43 16.16 9.55
C ALA A 126 15.13 17.06 10.76
N ARG A 127 14.31 16.57 11.70
CA ARG A 127 13.97 17.30 12.92
C ARG A 127 15.20 17.63 13.77
N ARG A 128 16.15 16.70 13.90
CA ARG A 128 17.42 16.98 14.61
C ARG A 128 18.25 18.07 13.93
N ASN A 129 18.13 18.20 12.62
CA ASN A 129 18.80 19.24 11.83
C ASN A 129 17.99 20.55 11.73
N GLY A 130 16.92 20.70 12.53
CA GLY A 130 16.06 21.88 12.50
C GLY A 130 15.15 22.00 11.27
N ALA A 131 15.03 20.93 10.48
CA ALA A 131 14.21 20.87 9.28
C ALA A 131 12.96 19.99 9.49
N LYS A 132 11.98 20.19 8.60
CA LYS A 132 10.77 19.36 8.54
C LYS A 132 10.62 18.82 7.12
N LEU A 133 10.33 17.54 6.99
CA LEU A 133 10.00 16.97 5.69
C LEU A 133 8.63 17.48 5.25
N SER A 134 8.53 17.84 3.98
CA SER A 134 7.28 18.17 3.30
C SER A 134 6.90 17.02 2.39
N PHE A 135 5.64 16.66 2.37
CA PHE A 135 5.10 15.62 1.52
C PHE A 135 4.07 16.23 0.57
N SER A 136 3.88 15.61 -0.57
CA SER A 136 2.85 15.96 -1.53
C SER A 136 1.46 15.79 -0.91
N ASP A 137 0.48 16.36 -1.57
CA ASP A 137 -0.91 16.22 -1.15
C ASP A 137 -1.51 14.94 -1.77
N ALA A 138 -2.25 14.20 -0.94
CA ALA A 138 -3.08 13.08 -1.37
C ALA A 138 -4.45 13.25 -0.69
N PRO A 139 -5.29 14.17 -1.22
CA PRO A 139 -6.55 14.52 -0.60
C PRO A 139 -7.58 13.40 -0.70
N GLY A 140 -8.66 13.54 0.04
CA GLY A 140 -9.78 12.60 0.01
C GLY A 140 -9.81 11.65 1.19
N THR A 141 -10.64 10.63 1.04
CA THR A 141 -10.84 9.57 2.03
C THR A 141 -10.94 8.26 1.25
N PRO A 142 -10.30 7.18 1.70
CA PRO A 142 -10.44 5.88 1.08
C PRO A 142 -11.90 5.45 0.97
N ASP A 143 -12.24 4.74 -0.11
CA ASP A 143 -13.61 4.24 -0.35
C ASP A 143 -14.08 3.32 0.79
N LEU A 144 -13.14 2.56 1.39
CA LEU A 144 -13.39 1.69 2.53
C LEU A 144 -12.30 1.84 3.61
N ALA A 145 -12.69 1.56 4.84
CA ALA A 145 -11.77 1.40 5.96
C ALA A 145 -11.80 -0.05 6.47
N ILE A 146 -10.62 -0.63 6.67
CA ILE A 146 -10.49 -1.93 7.33
C ILE A 146 -10.73 -1.75 8.83
N ALA A 147 -11.69 -2.48 9.37
CA ALA A 147 -11.86 -2.58 10.81
C ALA A 147 -10.81 -3.57 11.38
N PRO A 148 -10.28 -3.31 12.60
CA PRO A 148 -9.49 -4.31 13.32
C PRO A 148 -10.29 -5.59 13.47
N GLU A 149 -9.65 -6.76 13.31
CA GLU A 149 -10.27 -8.03 13.70
C GLU A 149 -10.44 -8.02 15.22
N GLU A 150 -11.64 -8.38 15.68
CA GLU A 150 -11.86 -8.58 17.11
C GLU A 150 -10.96 -9.73 17.60
N PRO A 151 -10.31 -9.59 18.77
CA PRO A 151 -9.57 -10.70 19.32
C PRO A 151 -10.50 -11.89 19.51
N MET A 152 -10.09 -13.05 19.02
CA MET A 152 -10.81 -14.29 19.31
C MET A 152 -10.78 -14.53 20.82
N ASN A 153 -11.95 -14.49 21.45
CA ASN A 153 -12.12 -14.83 22.86
C ASN A 153 -11.96 -16.33 23.08
#